data_807547544c6e008cf5127cc0c27a5580
#
_entry.id   807547544c6e008cf5127cc0c27a5580
#
_cell.length_a   1.000
_cell.length_b   1.000
_cell.length_c   1.000
_cell.angle_alpha   90.00
_cell.angle_beta   90.00
_cell.angle_gamma   90.00
#
_symmetry.space_group_name_H-M   'P 1'
#
loop_
_entity.id
_entity.type
_entity.pdbx_description
1 polymer ?
#
loop_
_entity_poly.entity_id
_entity_poly.type
_entity_poly.pdbx_seq_one_letter_code
_entity_poly.pdbx_strand_id
1 'polypeptide(L)'
;NRIVNSKTMKKLFVSVVALLAAVSLSAQDLTAIYNEAAAAYGAKDFAGAAAKFEQVIDQGMDNEDAASLVATAKKTLPNCYFMLGGGALKTKNYDEALKNFEKSAELAELYGDMNQMAKSNGWVAKIYQIQGGDAFNNKDYATASEIFAKGYAADPDNTGMALNLAMSYCEMAMSSGDMSQYEKGMEIYEAVAAKTHPKYAEDAAKAKEDMALYTNNMVAKMQAANDFDGIIKMADDLLAKNPQSALAQNVRLQAYANKKDYAKVIELGQAAADAQTDPADKSLMYYLLGAAYNAKEMKPQAIAAFKQVTDGPAAENAKAALAELSK
;
A
#
# COMPACT_ATOMS: atom_id res chain seq x y z
N ASN A 1 11.15 -7.44 13.12
CA ASN A 1 10.09 -7.70 14.10
C ASN A 1 9.94 -6.53 15.07
N ARG A 2 9.23 -5.50 14.67
CA ARG A 2 8.54 -4.60 15.60
C ARG A 2 7.21 -4.21 14.96
N ILE A 3 6.23 -5.06 15.18
CA ILE A 3 4.83 -4.70 15.10
C ILE A 3 4.66 -3.52 16.07
N VAL A 4 4.44 -2.33 15.53
CA VAL A 4 4.08 -1.15 16.32
C VAL A 4 2.76 -1.47 16.97
N ASN A 5 2.84 -1.71 18.26
CA ASN A 5 1.77 -2.20 19.11
C ASN A 5 0.68 -1.11 19.20
N SER A 6 -0.45 -1.35 18.56
CA SER A 6 -1.69 -0.53 18.57
C SER A 6 -2.17 -0.14 19.98
N LYS A 7 -1.59 -0.72 21.04
CA LYS A 7 -1.92 -0.40 22.43
C LYS A 7 -1.22 0.85 22.98
N THR A 8 -0.22 1.41 22.32
CA THR A 8 0.55 2.55 22.82
C THR A 8 -0.04 3.90 22.41
N MET A 9 -0.85 3.96 21.35
CA MET A 9 -1.57 5.18 20.94
C MET A 9 -2.83 5.46 21.79
N LYS A 10 -3.34 4.47 22.51
CA LYS A 10 -4.52 4.66 23.41
C LYS A 10 -4.24 5.43 24.70
N LYS A 11 -3.02 5.93 24.95
CA LYS A 11 -2.65 6.58 26.21
C LYS A 11 -2.31 8.08 26.12
N LEU A 12 -2.39 8.70 24.95
CA LEU A 12 -1.93 10.09 24.80
C LEU A 12 -3.05 11.14 24.63
N PHE A 13 -4.31 10.76 24.66
CA PHE A 13 -5.42 11.71 24.46
C PHE A 13 -6.42 11.81 25.64
N VAL A 14 -5.99 11.45 26.84
CA VAL A 14 -6.77 11.72 28.06
C VAL A 14 -5.96 12.67 28.94
N SER A 15 -5.86 13.92 28.59
CA SER A 15 -5.34 14.94 29.47
C SER A 15 -5.66 16.36 29.00
N VAL A 16 -6.91 16.73 28.89
CA VAL A 16 -7.39 18.07 29.18
C VAL A 16 -8.81 17.91 29.76
N VAL A 17 -8.90 17.32 30.91
CA VAL A 17 -10.03 17.57 31.77
C VAL A 17 -9.61 18.79 32.62
N ALA A 18 -10.05 19.96 32.21
CA ALA A 18 -10.09 21.09 33.13
C ALA A 18 -10.94 20.64 34.31
N LEU A 19 -10.35 20.66 35.51
CA LEU A 19 -11.08 20.56 36.76
C LEU A 19 -12.03 21.77 36.86
N LEU A 20 -13.17 21.69 36.19
CA LEU A 20 -14.31 22.50 36.52
C LEU A 20 -15.02 21.76 37.66
N ALA A 21 -15.18 22.43 38.80
CA ALA A 21 -15.95 21.93 39.92
C ALA A 21 -17.28 21.38 39.39
N ALA A 22 -17.52 20.08 39.58
CA ALA A 22 -18.70 19.41 39.15
C ALA A 22 -19.90 19.97 39.94
N VAL A 23 -20.54 21.00 39.41
CA VAL A 23 -21.91 21.34 39.75
C VAL A 23 -22.74 20.34 38.92
N SER A 24 -23.23 19.27 39.57
CA SER A 24 -24.16 18.36 38.93
C SER A 24 -25.43 19.15 38.56
N LEU A 25 -25.64 19.40 37.29
CA LEU A 25 -26.85 20.03 36.79
C LEU A 25 -28.05 19.10 37.01
N SER A 26 -29.21 19.70 37.31
CA SER A 26 -30.45 18.92 37.38
C SER A 26 -30.79 18.33 35.99
N ALA A 27 -31.56 17.24 35.95
CA ALA A 27 -32.06 16.69 34.72
C ALA A 27 -32.87 17.71 33.88
N GLN A 28 -33.49 18.67 34.53
CA GLN A 28 -34.25 19.75 33.88
C GLN A 28 -33.30 20.74 33.18
N ASP A 29 -32.16 21.11 33.81
CA ASP A 29 -31.15 21.98 33.19
C ASP A 29 -30.49 21.27 32.00
N LEU A 30 -30.18 19.97 32.12
CA LEU A 30 -29.64 19.17 31.03
C LEU A 30 -30.63 19.02 29.86
N THR A 31 -31.94 18.95 30.15
CA THR A 31 -32.98 18.95 29.10
C THR A 31 -32.99 20.29 28.33
N ALA A 32 -32.81 21.41 29.01
CA ALA A 32 -32.74 22.71 28.35
C ALA A 32 -31.51 22.78 27.41
N ILE A 33 -30.33 22.38 27.90
CA ILE A 33 -29.10 22.34 27.07
C ILE A 33 -29.27 21.39 25.87
N TYR A 34 -29.86 20.22 26.09
CA TYR A 34 -30.14 19.27 24.99
C TYR A 34 -31.08 19.87 23.95
N ASN A 35 -32.15 20.56 24.35
CA ASN A 35 -33.07 21.20 23.42
C ASN A 35 -32.38 22.32 22.61
N GLU A 36 -31.48 23.07 23.22
CA GLU A 36 -30.63 24.06 22.52
C GLU A 36 -29.68 23.36 21.52
N ALA A 37 -29.08 22.21 21.90
CA ALA A 37 -28.26 21.42 21.01
C ALA A 37 -29.04 20.91 19.79
N ALA A 38 -30.24 20.40 20.02
CA ALA A 38 -31.14 19.92 18.99
C ALA A 38 -31.59 21.06 18.04
N ALA A 39 -31.90 22.23 18.60
CA ALA A 39 -32.24 23.42 17.81
C ALA A 39 -31.07 23.90 16.94
N ALA A 40 -29.85 23.97 17.50
CA ALA A 40 -28.62 24.30 16.76
C ALA A 40 -28.36 23.28 15.65
N TYR A 41 -28.52 21.98 15.92
CA TYR A 41 -28.40 20.92 14.92
C TYR A 41 -29.41 21.11 13.77
N GLY A 42 -30.66 21.37 14.09
CA GLY A 42 -31.73 21.67 13.11
C GLY A 42 -31.45 22.91 12.26
N ALA A 43 -30.84 23.93 12.87
CA ALA A 43 -30.38 25.15 12.19
C ALA A 43 -29.07 24.94 11.40
N LYS A 44 -28.48 23.74 11.41
CA LYS A 44 -27.19 23.39 10.79
C LYS A 44 -25.98 24.11 11.42
N ASP A 45 -26.13 24.65 12.62
CA ASP A 45 -25.02 25.08 13.47
C ASP A 45 -24.44 23.83 14.18
N PHE A 46 -23.68 23.04 13.40
CA PHE A 46 -23.13 21.80 13.91
C PHE A 46 -22.05 22.01 14.97
N ALA A 47 -21.37 23.14 14.96
CA ALA A 47 -20.37 23.48 15.98
C ALA A 47 -21.06 23.80 17.33
N GLY A 48 -22.07 24.66 17.31
CA GLY A 48 -22.89 24.93 18.48
C GLY A 48 -23.60 23.71 19.03
N ALA A 49 -24.14 22.87 18.13
CA ALA A 49 -24.76 21.61 18.51
C ALA A 49 -23.76 20.65 19.18
N ALA A 50 -22.57 20.47 18.60
CA ALA A 50 -21.54 19.60 19.16
C ALA A 50 -21.14 20.03 20.56
N ALA A 51 -20.83 21.31 20.77
CA ALA A 51 -20.44 21.85 22.08
C ALA A 51 -21.51 21.59 23.15
N LYS A 52 -22.80 21.76 22.80
CA LYS A 52 -23.91 21.53 23.74
C LYS A 52 -24.16 20.02 23.97
N PHE A 53 -24.04 19.16 22.96
CA PHE A 53 -24.13 17.72 23.19
C PHE A 53 -22.97 17.20 24.03
N GLU A 54 -21.74 17.70 23.87
CA GLU A 54 -20.62 17.41 24.76
C GLU A 54 -20.93 17.81 26.20
N GLN A 55 -21.48 19.00 26.40
CA GLN A 55 -21.90 19.46 27.72
C GLN A 55 -22.96 18.56 28.36
N VAL A 56 -23.96 18.11 27.61
CA VAL A 56 -24.99 17.15 28.09
C VAL A 56 -24.33 15.82 28.49
N ILE A 57 -23.36 15.34 27.73
CA ILE A 57 -22.66 14.08 28.02
C ILE A 57 -21.82 14.24 29.29
N ASP A 58 -20.97 15.27 29.34
CA ASP A 58 -20.02 15.46 30.44
C ASP A 58 -20.71 15.70 31.78
N GLN A 59 -21.76 16.51 31.79
CA GLN A 59 -22.48 16.87 33.01
C GLN A 59 -23.61 15.93 33.40
N GLY A 60 -24.09 15.12 32.45
CA GLY A 60 -25.17 14.17 32.66
C GLY A 60 -24.72 12.72 32.88
N MET A 61 -23.42 12.42 32.79
CA MET A 61 -22.93 11.05 32.80
C MET A 61 -23.28 10.27 34.08
N ASP A 62 -23.23 10.94 35.21
CA ASP A 62 -23.51 10.36 36.54
C ASP A 62 -24.93 10.64 37.04
N ASN A 63 -25.81 11.21 36.19
CA ASN A 63 -27.19 11.53 36.50
C ASN A 63 -28.15 10.51 35.89
N GLU A 64 -28.70 9.62 36.72
CA GLU A 64 -29.62 8.55 36.27
C GLU A 64 -30.85 9.11 35.54
N ASP A 65 -31.39 10.24 36.02
CA ASP A 65 -32.58 10.89 35.43
C ASP A 65 -32.27 11.49 34.04
N ALA A 66 -31.01 11.75 33.73
CA ALA A 66 -30.54 12.27 32.44
C ALA A 66 -30.05 11.16 31.48
N ALA A 67 -30.04 9.91 31.88
CA ALA A 67 -29.45 8.80 31.11
C ALA A 67 -29.95 8.71 29.65
N SER A 68 -31.24 8.96 29.42
CA SER A 68 -31.81 8.97 28.07
C SER A 68 -31.32 10.13 27.19
N LEU A 69 -31.16 11.32 27.79
CA LEU A 69 -30.60 12.50 27.10
C LEU A 69 -29.14 12.27 26.73
N VAL A 70 -28.34 11.76 27.68
CA VAL A 70 -26.92 11.40 27.45
C VAL A 70 -26.78 10.36 26.33
N ALA A 71 -27.62 9.31 26.35
CA ALA A 71 -27.60 8.28 25.29
C ALA A 71 -27.92 8.88 23.91
N THR A 72 -28.89 9.78 23.82
CA THR A 72 -29.24 10.45 22.57
C THR A 72 -28.16 11.43 22.11
N ALA A 73 -27.56 12.19 23.05
CA ALA A 73 -26.44 13.06 22.74
C ALA A 73 -25.23 12.29 22.21
N LYS A 74 -24.86 11.17 22.87
CA LYS A 74 -23.79 10.24 22.40
C LYS A 74 -24.04 9.71 20.99
N LYS A 75 -25.28 9.44 20.65
CA LYS A 75 -25.66 8.97 19.30
C LYS A 75 -25.57 10.08 18.24
N THR A 76 -25.83 11.33 18.61
CA THR A 76 -25.91 12.47 17.67
C THR A 76 -24.57 13.18 17.49
N LEU A 77 -23.75 13.24 18.53
CA LEU A 77 -22.49 14.00 18.55
C LEU A 77 -21.50 13.60 17.42
N PRO A 78 -21.27 12.29 17.12
CA PRO A 78 -20.40 11.90 16.02
C PRO A 78 -20.85 12.50 14.67
N ASN A 79 -22.15 12.57 14.45
CA ASN A 79 -22.70 13.13 13.21
C ASN A 79 -22.51 14.66 13.14
N CYS A 80 -22.51 15.39 14.25
CA CYS A 80 -22.15 16.81 14.24
C CYS A 80 -20.74 17.04 13.67
N TYR A 81 -19.76 16.29 14.14
CA TYR A 81 -18.40 16.36 13.64
C TYR A 81 -18.29 15.89 12.18
N PHE A 82 -19.04 14.87 11.79
CA PHE A 82 -19.12 14.44 10.39
C PHE A 82 -19.61 15.58 9.47
N MET A 83 -20.63 16.30 9.89
CA MET A 83 -21.18 17.43 9.13
C MET A 83 -20.21 18.62 9.07
N LEU A 84 -19.46 18.88 10.15
CA LEU A 84 -18.38 19.88 10.17
C LEU A 84 -17.26 19.51 9.19
N GLY A 85 -16.83 18.23 9.18
CA GLY A 85 -15.86 17.72 8.21
C GLY A 85 -16.33 17.91 6.77
N GLY A 86 -17.61 17.60 6.50
CA GLY A 86 -18.22 17.84 5.19
C GLY A 86 -18.29 19.31 4.78
N GLY A 87 -18.49 20.21 5.74
CA GLY A 87 -18.44 21.65 5.55
C GLY A 87 -17.03 22.13 5.14
N ALA A 88 -16.03 21.72 5.89
CA ALA A 88 -14.62 22.05 5.63
C ALA A 88 -14.15 21.48 4.29
N LEU A 89 -14.59 20.28 3.92
CA LEU A 89 -14.25 19.65 2.64
C LEU A 89 -14.78 20.47 1.43
N LYS A 90 -15.97 21.06 1.53
CA LYS A 90 -16.54 21.90 0.45
C LYS A 90 -15.68 23.14 0.17
N THR A 91 -14.99 23.65 1.17
CA THR A 91 -14.06 24.78 1.03
C THR A 91 -12.62 24.33 0.79
N LYS A 92 -12.38 23.03 0.57
CA LYS A 92 -11.06 22.41 0.39
C LYS A 92 -10.11 22.63 1.57
N ASN A 93 -10.67 22.88 2.76
CA ASN A 93 -9.88 22.94 3.99
C ASN A 93 -9.68 21.48 4.50
N TYR A 94 -8.72 20.80 3.89
CA TYR A 94 -8.49 19.36 4.15
C TYR A 94 -8.06 19.08 5.59
N ASP A 95 -7.27 19.95 6.19
CA ASP A 95 -6.79 19.74 7.58
C ASP A 95 -7.95 19.79 8.57
N GLU A 96 -8.84 20.78 8.44
CA GLU A 96 -10.02 20.89 9.27
C GLU A 96 -11.04 19.78 8.98
N ALA A 97 -11.15 19.36 7.71
CA ALA A 97 -11.98 18.23 7.33
C ALA A 97 -11.48 16.93 7.96
N LEU A 98 -10.18 16.63 7.90
CA LEU A 98 -9.55 15.47 8.52
C LEU A 98 -9.82 15.46 10.03
N LYS A 99 -9.50 16.57 10.72
CA LYS A 99 -9.71 16.72 12.16
C LYS A 99 -11.15 16.38 12.59
N ASN A 100 -12.12 16.87 11.83
CA ASN A 100 -13.54 16.64 12.16
C ASN A 100 -13.99 15.23 11.81
N PHE A 101 -13.56 14.64 10.68
CA PHE A 101 -13.90 13.25 10.36
C PHE A 101 -13.21 12.27 11.29
N GLU A 102 -11.96 12.50 11.68
CA GLU A 102 -11.25 11.68 12.68
C GLU A 102 -11.95 11.76 14.04
N LYS A 103 -12.37 12.95 14.48
CA LYS A 103 -13.14 13.12 15.72
C LYS A 103 -14.50 12.42 15.64
N SER A 104 -15.18 12.50 14.52
CA SER A 104 -16.42 11.75 14.27
C SER A 104 -16.21 10.24 14.38
N ALA A 105 -15.14 9.70 13.79
CA ALA A 105 -14.81 8.28 13.84
C ALA A 105 -14.48 7.82 15.28
N GLU A 106 -13.65 8.58 15.99
CA GLU A 106 -13.28 8.32 17.39
C GLU A 106 -14.52 8.25 18.31
N LEU A 107 -15.40 9.24 18.21
CA LEU A 107 -16.62 9.28 19.02
C LEU A 107 -17.60 8.18 18.63
N ALA A 108 -17.72 7.87 17.35
CA ALA A 108 -18.55 6.78 16.86
C ALA A 108 -18.07 5.42 17.38
N GLU A 109 -16.75 5.17 17.36
CA GLU A 109 -16.15 3.98 17.97
C GLU A 109 -16.44 3.91 19.48
N LEU A 110 -16.19 5.03 20.18
CA LEU A 110 -16.40 5.12 21.63
C LEU A 110 -17.84 4.82 22.03
N TYR A 111 -18.81 5.27 21.21
CA TYR A 111 -20.24 5.12 21.50
C TYR A 111 -20.89 3.93 20.78
N GLY A 112 -20.10 3.11 20.05
CA GLY A 112 -20.56 1.86 19.43
C GLY A 112 -21.29 2.03 18.09
N ASP A 113 -21.21 3.21 17.44
CA ASP A 113 -21.78 3.41 16.09
C ASP A 113 -20.74 3.07 15.00
N MET A 114 -20.59 1.77 14.74
CA MET A 114 -19.68 1.26 13.73
C MET A 114 -19.97 1.78 12.31
N ASN A 115 -21.24 2.09 12.00
CA ASN A 115 -21.61 2.62 10.69
C ASN A 115 -21.10 4.05 10.51
N GLN A 116 -21.26 4.89 11.52
CA GLN A 116 -20.75 6.27 11.46
C GLN A 116 -19.23 6.29 11.47
N MET A 117 -18.59 5.41 12.26
CA MET A 117 -17.13 5.23 12.25
C MET A 117 -16.62 4.88 10.84
N ALA A 118 -17.21 3.87 10.20
CA ALA A 118 -16.82 3.46 8.85
C ALA A 118 -17.00 4.58 7.81
N LYS A 119 -18.10 5.34 7.88
CA LYS A 119 -18.32 6.51 7.00
C LYS A 119 -17.25 7.57 7.18
N SER A 120 -16.91 7.89 8.41
CA SER A 120 -15.92 8.93 8.75
C SER A 120 -14.52 8.50 8.29
N ASN A 121 -14.10 7.25 8.56
CA ASN A 121 -12.84 6.71 8.09
C ASN A 121 -12.75 6.67 6.56
N GLY A 122 -13.84 6.37 5.87
CA GLY A 122 -13.89 6.42 4.40
C GLY A 122 -13.61 7.82 3.84
N TRP A 123 -14.08 8.88 4.51
CA TRP A 123 -13.75 10.25 4.13
C TRP A 123 -12.31 10.64 4.48
N VAL A 124 -11.80 10.21 5.63
CA VAL A 124 -10.38 10.37 5.99
C VAL A 124 -9.49 9.75 4.92
N ALA A 125 -9.74 8.49 4.55
CA ALA A 125 -8.99 7.83 3.50
C ALA A 125 -9.07 8.56 2.15
N LYS A 126 -10.28 9.06 1.78
CA LYS A 126 -10.47 9.81 0.53
C LYS A 126 -9.71 11.14 0.50
N ILE A 127 -9.64 11.85 1.62
CA ILE A 127 -8.86 13.09 1.70
C ILE A 127 -7.37 12.79 1.54
N TYR A 128 -6.85 11.76 2.24
CA TYR A 128 -5.47 11.35 2.06
C TYR A 128 -5.18 10.89 0.63
N GLN A 129 -6.13 10.24 -0.04
CA GLN A 129 -5.99 9.88 -1.46
C GLN A 129 -5.82 11.12 -2.36
N ILE A 130 -6.60 12.19 -2.11
CA ILE A 130 -6.51 13.45 -2.87
C ILE A 130 -5.16 14.12 -2.61
N GLN A 131 -4.81 14.34 -1.35
CA GLN A 131 -3.56 15.02 -0.98
C GLN A 131 -2.32 14.25 -1.43
N GLY A 132 -2.32 12.92 -1.25
CA GLY A 132 -1.24 12.04 -1.71
C GLY A 132 -1.11 12.03 -3.22
N GLY A 133 -2.25 12.02 -3.94
CA GLY A 133 -2.29 12.12 -5.39
C GLY A 133 -1.73 13.45 -5.91
N ASP A 134 -2.05 14.56 -5.26
CA ASP A 134 -1.49 15.87 -5.61
C ASP A 134 0.04 15.90 -5.41
N ALA A 135 0.55 15.38 -4.30
CA ALA A 135 1.98 15.27 -4.04
C ALA A 135 2.66 14.36 -5.08
N PHE A 136 2.04 13.21 -5.39
CA PHE A 136 2.55 12.27 -6.39
C PHE A 136 2.64 12.89 -7.78
N ASN A 137 1.60 13.61 -8.23
CA ASN A 137 1.56 14.29 -9.51
C ASN A 137 2.62 15.41 -9.61
N ASN A 138 2.98 16.03 -8.49
CA ASN A 138 4.07 16.97 -8.39
C ASN A 138 5.46 16.30 -8.27
N LYS A 139 5.53 14.96 -8.35
CA LYS A 139 6.73 14.14 -8.19
C LYS A 139 7.38 14.25 -6.80
N ASP A 140 6.64 14.72 -5.81
CA ASP A 140 7.03 14.68 -4.41
C ASP A 140 6.62 13.33 -3.81
N TYR A 141 7.33 12.29 -4.25
CA TYR A 141 7.04 10.91 -3.88
C TYR A 141 7.26 10.63 -2.39
N ALA A 142 8.13 11.38 -1.75
CA ALA A 142 8.36 11.27 -0.31
C ALA A 142 7.11 11.72 0.47
N THR A 143 6.62 12.93 0.22
CA THR A 143 5.38 13.44 0.81
C THR A 143 4.18 12.56 0.42
N ALA A 144 4.10 12.11 -0.84
CA ALA A 144 3.03 11.21 -1.29
C ALA A 144 3.01 9.91 -0.47
N SER A 145 4.18 9.28 -0.25
CA SER A 145 4.28 8.04 0.52
C SER A 145 3.85 8.22 1.98
N GLU A 146 4.21 9.34 2.62
CA GLU A 146 3.78 9.65 3.99
C GLU A 146 2.26 9.82 4.10
N ILE A 147 1.66 10.52 3.13
CA ILE A 147 0.22 10.77 3.09
C ILE A 147 -0.56 9.47 2.81
N PHE A 148 -0.14 8.70 1.79
CA PHE A 148 -0.78 7.42 1.48
C PHE A 148 -0.64 6.41 2.63
N ALA A 149 0.48 6.43 3.37
CA ALA A 149 0.65 5.59 4.55
C ALA A 149 -0.37 5.92 5.65
N LYS A 150 -0.65 7.21 5.89
CA LYS A 150 -1.70 7.67 6.82
C LYS A 150 -3.09 7.20 6.36
N GLY A 151 -3.39 7.36 5.06
CA GLY A 151 -4.66 6.93 4.48
C GLY A 151 -4.86 5.42 4.56
N TYR A 152 -3.83 4.63 4.29
CA TYR A 152 -3.86 3.18 4.40
C TYR A 152 -4.00 2.71 5.86
N ALA A 153 -3.38 3.43 6.80
CA ALA A 153 -3.55 3.15 8.23
C ALA A 153 -4.98 3.44 8.72
N ALA A 154 -5.65 4.45 8.15
CA ALA A 154 -7.05 4.78 8.49
C ALA A 154 -8.05 3.75 7.91
N ASP A 155 -7.74 3.16 6.74
CA ASP A 155 -8.53 2.12 6.09
C ASP A 155 -7.63 1.03 5.50
N PRO A 156 -7.24 0.02 6.31
CA PRO A 156 -6.35 -1.06 5.86
C PRO A 156 -6.95 -1.99 4.79
N ASP A 157 -8.25 -1.91 4.56
CA ASP A 157 -8.93 -2.66 3.51
C ASP A 157 -8.90 -1.95 2.14
N ASN A 158 -8.43 -0.70 2.11
CA ASN A 158 -8.29 0.10 0.90
C ASN A 158 -7.02 -0.30 0.14
N THR A 159 -7.14 -1.33 -0.69
CA THR A 159 -6.04 -1.84 -1.53
C THR A 159 -5.57 -0.82 -2.56
N GLY A 160 -6.45 0.05 -3.06
CA GLY A 160 -6.05 1.15 -3.94
C GLY A 160 -5.11 2.16 -3.26
N MET A 161 -5.31 2.43 -1.97
CA MET A 161 -4.40 3.25 -1.17
C MET A 161 -3.03 2.56 -1.00
N ALA A 162 -3.05 1.24 -0.75
CA ALA A 162 -1.83 0.44 -0.65
C ALA A 162 -1.03 0.46 -1.96
N LEU A 163 -1.70 0.34 -3.12
CA LEU A 163 -1.07 0.43 -4.43
C LEU A 163 -0.40 1.80 -4.66
N ASN A 164 -1.08 2.89 -4.31
CA ASN A 164 -0.51 4.23 -4.42
C ASN A 164 0.72 4.43 -3.51
N LEU A 165 0.68 3.87 -2.30
CA LEU A 165 1.81 3.87 -1.36
C LEU A 165 2.99 3.08 -1.94
N ALA A 166 2.75 1.87 -2.45
CA ALA A 166 3.77 1.03 -3.07
C ALA A 166 4.41 1.73 -4.27
N MET A 167 3.59 2.32 -5.14
CA MET A 167 4.03 3.09 -6.30
C MET A 167 4.92 4.26 -5.89
N SER A 168 4.54 4.99 -4.84
CA SER A 168 5.35 6.11 -4.33
C SER A 168 6.74 5.67 -3.88
N TYR A 169 6.83 4.54 -3.17
CA TYR A 169 8.12 3.97 -2.77
C TYR A 169 8.95 3.52 -3.98
N CYS A 170 8.34 2.89 -4.97
CA CYS A 170 9.05 2.48 -6.19
C CYS A 170 9.55 3.67 -6.99
N GLU A 171 8.77 4.75 -7.12
CA GLU A 171 9.21 5.98 -7.78
C GLU A 171 10.36 6.68 -7.03
N MET A 172 10.35 6.65 -5.68
CA MET A 172 11.49 7.11 -4.88
C MET A 172 12.74 6.30 -5.19
N ALA A 173 12.63 4.97 -5.26
CA ALA A 173 13.74 4.09 -5.60
C ALA A 173 14.25 4.33 -7.03
N MET A 174 13.32 4.53 -7.97
CA MET A 174 13.68 4.83 -9.37
C MET A 174 14.42 6.17 -9.50
N SER A 175 14.08 7.16 -8.69
CA SER A 175 14.75 8.48 -8.73
C SER A 175 16.10 8.47 -7.98
N SER A 176 16.16 7.87 -6.79
CA SER A 176 17.36 7.89 -5.92
C SER A 176 18.32 6.73 -6.14
N GLY A 177 17.83 5.57 -6.58
CA GLY A 177 18.59 4.31 -6.57
C GLY A 177 18.58 3.61 -5.21
N ASP A 178 17.80 4.08 -4.24
CA ASP A 178 17.70 3.48 -2.91
C ASP A 178 16.87 2.20 -2.95
N MET A 179 17.55 1.06 -2.89
CA MET A 179 16.92 -0.26 -2.90
C MET A 179 16.01 -0.50 -1.71
N SER A 180 16.22 0.18 -0.56
CA SER A 180 15.34 0.02 0.60
C SER A 180 13.92 0.53 0.32
N GLN A 181 13.78 1.55 -0.51
CA GLN A 181 12.48 2.04 -0.95
C GLN A 181 11.81 1.07 -1.93
N TYR A 182 12.60 0.51 -2.86
CA TYR A 182 12.11 -0.53 -3.77
C TYR A 182 11.57 -1.74 -2.99
N GLU A 183 12.32 -2.24 -2.01
CA GLU A 183 11.90 -3.37 -1.17
C GLU A 183 10.59 -3.09 -0.43
N LYS A 184 10.42 -1.88 0.14
CA LYS A 184 9.16 -1.46 0.78
C LYS A 184 7.99 -1.46 -0.19
N GLY A 185 8.18 -0.93 -1.40
CA GLY A 185 7.15 -0.92 -2.44
C GLY A 185 6.73 -2.34 -2.83
N MET A 186 7.73 -3.22 -3.07
CA MET A 186 7.49 -4.62 -3.42
C MET A 186 6.75 -5.39 -2.31
N GLU A 187 7.11 -5.17 -1.04
CA GLU A 187 6.44 -5.81 0.10
C GLU A 187 4.94 -5.47 0.16
N ILE A 188 4.59 -4.21 -0.12
CA ILE A 188 3.18 -3.78 -0.16
C ILE A 188 2.47 -4.38 -1.36
N TYR A 189 3.08 -4.37 -2.54
CA TYR A 189 2.50 -5.01 -3.72
C TYR A 189 2.28 -6.51 -3.50
N GLU A 190 3.24 -7.24 -2.92
CA GLU A 190 3.11 -8.65 -2.57
C GLU A 190 1.91 -8.89 -1.64
N ALA A 191 1.74 -8.04 -0.63
CA ALA A 191 0.61 -8.12 0.30
C ALA A 191 -0.75 -7.91 -0.39
N VAL A 192 -0.84 -6.99 -1.35
CA VAL A 192 -2.05 -6.77 -2.15
C VAL A 192 -2.27 -7.93 -3.12
N ALA A 193 -1.23 -8.39 -3.83
CA ALA A 193 -1.28 -9.49 -4.79
C ALA A 193 -1.70 -10.84 -4.16
N ALA A 194 -1.44 -11.02 -2.87
CA ALA A 194 -1.82 -12.20 -2.11
C ALA A 194 -3.30 -12.21 -1.65
N LYS A 195 -4.04 -11.12 -1.81
CA LYS A 195 -5.47 -11.06 -1.42
C LYS A 195 -6.31 -11.87 -2.41
N THR A 196 -7.05 -12.86 -1.89
CA THR A 196 -7.83 -13.83 -2.69
C THR A 196 -9.32 -13.54 -2.77
N HIS A 197 -9.84 -12.63 -1.93
CA HIS A 197 -11.26 -12.30 -1.96
C HIS A 197 -11.62 -11.59 -3.27
N PRO A 198 -12.75 -11.93 -3.94
CA PRO A 198 -13.11 -11.37 -5.24
C PRO A 198 -13.15 -9.84 -5.32
N LYS A 199 -13.47 -9.15 -4.24
CA LYS A 199 -13.47 -7.68 -4.19
C LYS A 199 -12.10 -7.05 -4.45
N TYR A 200 -11.01 -7.81 -4.27
CA TYR A 200 -9.64 -7.35 -4.48
C TYR A 200 -9.00 -7.86 -5.78
N ALA A 201 -9.75 -8.62 -6.61
CA ALA A 201 -9.18 -9.30 -7.77
C ALA A 201 -8.49 -8.34 -8.76
N GLU A 202 -9.08 -7.17 -9.01
CA GLU A 202 -8.52 -6.14 -9.89
C GLU A 202 -7.23 -5.56 -9.30
N ASP A 203 -7.24 -5.15 -8.03
CA ASP A 203 -6.08 -4.60 -7.37
C ASP A 203 -4.96 -5.63 -7.20
N ALA A 204 -5.30 -6.90 -6.94
CA ALA A 204 -4.32 -7.98 -6.88
C ALA A 204 -3.66 -8.26 -8.24
N ALA A 205 -4.41 -8.15 -9.33
CA ALA A 205 -3.87 -8.24 -10.69
C ALA A 205 -2.97 -7.04 -11.00
N LYS A 206 -3.42 -5.84 -10.67
CA LYS A 206 -2.64 -4.60 -10.83
C LYS A 206 -1.34 -4.64 -10.03
N ALA A 207 -1.37 -5.12 -8.79
CA ALA A 207 -0.16 -5.28 -7.98
C ALA A 207 0.88 -6.18 -8.68
N LYS A 208 0.46 -7.30 -9.27
CA LYS A 208 1.38 -8.19 -10.01
C LYS A 208 1.97 -7.54 -11.25
N GLU A 209 1.15 -6.79 -11.99
CA GLU A 209 1.59 -6.02 -13.15
C GLU A 209 2.63 -4.97 -12.77
N ASP A 210 2.34 -4.18 -11.72
CA ASP A 210 3.23 -3.12 -11.25
C ASP A 210 4.55 -3.69 -10.68
N MET A 211 4.49 -4.82 -9.96
CA MET A 211 5.70 -5.54 -9.52
C MET A 211 6.62 -5.88 -10.70
N ALA A 212 6.06 -6.44 -11.77
CA ALA A 212 6.83 -6.77 -12.96
C ALA A 212 7.40 -5.53 -13.64
N LEU A 213 6.59 -4.47 -13.76
CA LEU A 213 7.01 -3.20 -14.35
C LEU A 213 8.19 -2.57 -13.59
N TYR A 214 8.05 -2.40 -12.28
CA TYR A 214 9.10 -1.77 -11.46
C TYR A 214 10.35 -2.64 -11.33
N THR A 215 10.20 -3.99 -11.31
CA THR A 215 11.35 -4.90 -11.35
C THR A 215 12.13 -4.71 -12.66
N ASN A 216 11.45 -4.73 -13.80
CA ASN A 216 12.08 -4.55 -15.11
C ASN A 216 12.76 -3.18 -15.25
N ASN A 217 12.10 -2.12 -14.77
CA ASN A 217 12.66 -0.77 -14.80
C ASN A 217 13.92 -0.64 -13.91
N MET A 218 13.89 -1.25 -12.72
CA MET A 218 15.06 -1.27 -11.83
C MET A 218 16.21 -2.07 -12.43
N VAL A 219 15.92 -3.22 -13.01
CA VAL A 219 16.93 -4.02 -13.75
C VAL A 219 17.53 -3.22 -14.90
N ALA A 220 16.73 -2.55 -15.71
CA ALA A 220 17.22 -1.72 -16.82
C ALA A 220 18.13 -0.59 -16.32
N LYS A 221 17.78 0.05 -15.21
CA LYS A 221 18.61 1.08 -14.58
C LYS A 221 19.95 0.52 -14.11
N MET A 222 19.94 -0.64 -13.42
CA MET A 222 21.16 -1.31 -12.96
C MET A 222 22.02 -1.81 -14.13
N GLN A 223 21.39 -2.35 -15.19
CA GLN A 223 22.10 -2.75 -16.41
C GLN A 223 22.82 -1.56 -17.07
N ALA A 224 22.15 -0.42 -17.17
CA ALA A 224 22.76 0.80 -17.70
C ALA A 224 23.98 1.27 -16.86
N ALA A 225 23.98 0.99 -15.56
CA ALA A 225 25.08 1.24 -14.65
C ALA A 225 26.14 0.10 -14.64
N ASN A 226 25.94 -0.99 -15.38
CA ASN A 226 26.71 -2.25 -15.31
C ASN A 226 26.74 -2.89 -13.90
N ASP A 227 25.72 -2.63 -13.07
CA ASP A 227 25.58 -3.18 -11.72
C ASP A 227 24.89 -4.55 -11.77
N PHE A 228 25.56 -5.53 -12.38
CA PHE A 228 25.04 -6.90 -12.45
C PHE A 228 25.04 -7.61 -11.09
N ASP A 229 25.92 -7.23 -10.16
CA ASP A 229 25.91 -7.77 -8.80
C ASP A 229 24.68 -7.29 -8.01
N GLY A 230 24.31 -6.03 -8.17
CA GLY A 230 23.06 -5.50 -7.63
C GLY A 230 21.82 -6.21 -8.18
N ILE A 231 21.79 -6.50 -9.50
CA ILE A 231 20.70 -7.27 -10.12
C ILE A 231 20.63 -8.68 -9.55
N ILE A 232 21.76 -9.37 -9.38
CA ILE A 232 21.81 -10.72 -8.81
C ILE A 232 21.27 -10.71 -7.39
N LYS A 233 21.76 -9.76 -6.56
CA LYS A 233 21.29 -9.61 -5.18
C LYS A 233 19.79 -9.37 -5.12
N MET A 234 19.28 -8.44 -5.92
CA MET A 234 17.83 -8.16 -5.99
C MET A 234 17.02 -9.41 -6.37
N ALA A 235 17.49 -10.16 -7.36
CA ALA A 235 16.83 -11.40 -7.79
C ALA A 235 16.88 -12.49 -6.70
N ASP A 236 18.00 -12.62 -6.00
CA ASP A 236 18.16 -13.57 -4.89
C ASP A 236 17.24 -13.19 -3.70
N ASP A 237 17.08 -11.91 -3.38
CA ASP A 237 16.14 -11.43 -2.35
C ASP A 237 14.68 -11.74 -2.72
N LEU A 238 14.30 -11.58 -4.00
CA LEU A 238 12.99 -11.97 -4.50
C LEU A 238 12.77 -13.50 -4.44
N LEU A 239 13.80 -14.28 -4.78
CA LEU A 239 13.74 -15.75 -4.75
C LEU A 239 13.72 -16.30 -3.33
N ALA A 240 14.32 -15.62 -2.36
CA ALA A 240 14.22 -15.98 -0.96
C ALA A 240 12.77 -15.92 -0.44
N LYS A 241 11.98 -14.97 -0.96
CA LYS A 241 10.54 -14.82 -0.65
C LYS A 241 9.67 -15.76 -1.49
N ASN A 242 9.94 -15.86 -2.78
CA ASN A 242 9.22 -16.73 -3.72
C ASN A 242 10.18 -17.51 -4.61
N PRO A 243 10.59 -18.72 -4.21
CA PRO A 243 11.54 -19.57 -4.96
C PRO A 243 11.09 -19.92 -6.38
N GLN A 244 9.79 -19.82 -6.66
CA GLN A 244 9.19 -20.12 -7.97
C GLN A 244 8.98 -18.87 -8.85
N SER A 245 9.49 -17.71 -8.45
CA SER A 245 9.37 -16.48 -9.23
C SER A 245 10.07 -16.61 -10.58
N ALA A 246 9.28 -16.77 -11.64
CA ALA A 246 9.79 -16.83 -13.01
C ALA A 246 10.57 -15.56 -13.38
N LEU A 247 10.04 -14.38 -13.00
CA LEU A 247 10.69 -13.08 -13.22
C LEU A 247 12.07 -13.03 -12.57
N ALA A 248 12.17 -13.39 -11.28
CA ALA A 248 13.42 -13.31 -10.56
C ALA A 248 14.47 -14.32 -11.11
N GLN A 249 14.05 -15.53 -11.49
CA GLN A 249 14.95 -16.51 -12.11
C GLN A 249 15.45 -16.04 -13.48
N ASN A 250 14.57 -15.44 -14.30
CA ASN A 250 14.90 -14.86 -15.60
C ASN A 250 15.95 -13.75 -15.43
N VAL A 251 15.66 -12.76 -14.59
CA VAL A 251 16.55 -11.59 -14.33
C VAL A 251 17.91 -12.03 -13.80
N ARG A 252 17.95 -12.99 -12.87
CA ARG A 252 19.19 -13.53 -12.30
C ARG A 252 20.05 -14.22 -13.35
N LEU A 253 19.43 -15.07 -14.20
CA LEU A 253 20.17 -15.77 -15.24
C LEU A 253 20.78 -14.82 -16.27
N GLN A 254 20.00 -13.81 -16.70
CA GLN A 254 20.51 -12.76 -17.59
C GLN A 254 21.68 -12.00 -16.99
N ALA A 255 21.62 -11.65 -15.69
CA ALA A 255 22.71 -10.96 -15.02
C ALA A 255 24.00 -11.79 -14.97
N TYR A 256 23.92 -13.09 -14.67
CA TYR A 256 25.07 -14.00 -14.76
C TYR A 256 25.61 -14.13 -16.16
N ALA A 257 24.74 -14.22 -17.17
CA ALA A 257 25.14 -14.27 -18.58
C ALA A 257 25.89 -13.00 -19.01
N ASN A 258 25.41 -11.83 -18.61
CA ASN A 258 26.06 -10.53 -18.88
C ASN A 258 27.44 -10.42 -18.18
N LYS A 259 27.57 -10.98 -16.98
CA LYS A 259 28.87 -11.12 -16.29
C LYS A 259 29.79 -12.17 -16.93
N LYS A 260 29.30 -12.95 -17.88
CA LYS A 260 30.00 -14.11 -18.47
C LYS A 260 30.34 -15.18 -17.42
N ASP A 261 29.57 -15.24 -16.34
CA ASP A 261 29.66 -16.34 -15.37
C ASP A 261 28.91 -17.56 -15.90
N TYR A 262 29.49 -18.17 -16.90
CA TYR A 262 28.92 -19.32 -17.60
C TYR A 262 28.71 -20.53 -16.66
N ALA A 263 29.49 -20.65 -15.60
CA ALA A 263 29.31 -21.72 -14.63
C ALA A 263 27.97 -21.57 -13.90
N LYS A 264 27.62 -20.36 -13.45
CA LYS A 264 26.34 -20.07 -12.85
C LYS A 264 25.16 -20.15 -13.84
N VAL A 265 25.38 -19.73 -15.09
CA VAL A 265 24.34 -19.91 -16.14
C VAL A 265 24.05 -21.40 -16.38
N ILE A 266 25.06 -22.27 -16.42
CA ILE A 266 24.88 -23.72 -16.59
C ILE A 266 24.17 -24.32 -15.35
N GLU A 267 24.58 -23.91 -14.13
CA GLU A 267 23.99 -24.39 -12.88
C GLU A 267 22.48 -24.07 -12.79
N LEU A 268 22.10 -22.86 -13.18
CA LEU A 268 20.75 -22.31 -12.93
C LEU A 268 19.83 -22.36 -14.16
N GLY A 269 20.38 -22.50 -15.36
CA GLY A 269 19.65 -22.26 -16.61
C GLY A 269 18.46 -23.18 -16.84
N GLN A 270 18.56 -24.48 -16.49
CA GLN A 270 17.43 -25.40 -16.64
C GLN A 270 16.27 -25.01 -15.72
N ALA A 271 16.55 -24.73 -14.44
CA ALA A 271 15.52 -24.32 -13.50
C ALA A 271 14.86 -22.99 -13.91
N ALA A 272 15.67 -22.06 -14.42
CA ALA A 272 15.15 -20.79 -14.93
C ALA A 272 14.24 -20.97 -16.14
N ALA A 273 14.57 -21.89 -17.08
CA ALA A 273 13.71 -22.21 -18.22
C ALA A 273 12.40 -22.90 -17.80
N ASP A 274 12.49 -23.83 -16.84
CA ASP A 274 11.32 -24.58 -16.35
C ASP A 274 10.32 -23.69 -15.59
N ALA A 275 10.79 -22.61 -14.98
CA ALA A 275 9.95 -21.64 -14.29
C ALA A 275 9.16 -20.73 -15.24
N GLN A 276 9.60 -20.57 -16.51
CA GLN A 276 8.91 -19.70 -17.46
C GLN A 276 7.65 -20.37 -18.03
N THR A 277 6.56 -19.62 -18.06
CA THR A 277 5.30 -20.00 -18.72
C THR A 277 5.16 -19.36 -20.10
N ASP A 278 5.78 -18.20 -20.33
CA ASP A 278 5.85 -17.54 -21.63
C ASP A 278 6.86 -18.25 -22.53
N PRO A 279 6.48 -18.63 -23.79
CA PRO A 279 7.37 -19.35 -24.69
C PRO A 279 8.61 -18.56 -25.10
N ALA A 280 8.53 -17.24 -25.25
CA ALA A 280 9.66 -16.42 -25.63
C ALA A 280 10.67 -16.28 -24.48
N ASP A 281 10.18 -16.09 -23.24
CA ASP A 281 11.02 -16.06 -22.04
C ASP A 281 11.71 -17.42 -21.83
N LYS A 282 10.97 -18.52 -21.98
CA LYS A 282 11.54 -19.87 -21.89
C LYS A 282 12.63 -20.09 -22.93
N SER A 283 12.39 -19.66 -24.15
CA SER A 283 13.37 -19.71 -25.25
C SER A 283 14.61 -18.88 -24.95
N LEU A 284 14.46 -17.70 -24.36
CA LEU A 284 15.59 -16.88 -23.93
C LEU A 284 16.46 -17.61 -22.90
N MET A 285 15.85 -18.27 -21.90
CA MET A 285 16.61 -19.02 -20.89
C MET A 285 17.43 -20.17 -21.54
N TYR A 286 16.81 -20.93 -22.43
CA TYR A 286 17.53 -21.99 -23.18
C TYR A 286 18.63 -21.44 -24.11
N TYR A 287 18.40 -20.25 -24.69
CA TYR A 287 19.44 -19.59 -25.50
C TYR A 287 20.65 -19.23 -24.65
N LEU A 288 20.45 -18.61 -23.48
CA LEU A 288 21.53 -18.27 -22.55
C LEU A 288 22.28 -19.52 -22.08
N LEU A 289 21.56 -20.59 -21.77
CA LEU A 289 22.13 -21.88 -21.39
C LEU A 289 22.98 -22.48 -22.51
N GLY A 290 22.45 -22.48 -23.74
CA GLY A 290 23.18 -22.94 -24.93
C GLY A 290 24.44 -22.13 -25.20
N ALA A 291 24.37 -20.81 -25.07
CA ALA A 291 25.52 -19.94 -25.21
C ALA A 291 26.59 -20.19 -24.15
N ALA A 292 26.19 -20.46 -22.90
CA ALA A 292 27.09 -20.81 -21.81
C ALA A 292 27.79 -22.16 -22.03
N TYR A 293 27.04 -23.18 -22.47
CA TYR A 293 27.63 -24.46 -22.85
C TYR A 293 28.62 -24.32 -24.02
N ASN A 294 28.26 -23.53 -25.03
CA ASN A 294 29.16 -23.27 -26.16
C ASN A 294 30.44 -22.56 -25.72
N ALA A 295 30.34 -21.57 -24.86
CA ALA A 295 31.50 -20.86 -24.30
C ALA A 295 32.42 -21.77 -23.44
N LYS A 296 31.89 -22.87 -22.93
CA LYS A 296 32.63 -23.91 -22.20
C LYS A 296 33.01 -25.11 -23.08
N GLU A 297 32.89 -24.98 -24.39
CA GLU A 297 33.22 -26.05 -25.38
C GLU A 297 32.41 -27.35 -25.19
N MET A 298 31.27 -27.26 -24.51
CA MET A 298 30.35 -28.40 -24.28
C MET A 298 29.36 -28.52 -25.44
N LYS A 299 29.89 -28.81 -26.67
CA LYS A 299 29.16 -28.79 -27.93
C LYS A 299 27.86 -29.61 -27.94
N PRO A 300 27.80 -30.87 -27.42
CA PRO A 300 26.55 -31.65 -27.43
C PRO A 300 25.44 -30.96 -26.58
N GLN A 301 25.79 -30.41 -25.40
CA GLN A 301 24.86 -29.76 -24.51
C GLN A 301 24.40 -28.40 -25.09
N ALA A 302 25.30 -27.65 -25.73
CA ALA A 302 24.95 -26.43 -26.45
C ALA A 302 23.91 -26.69 -27.54
N ILE A 303 24.13 -27.71 -28.38
CA ILE A 303 23.18 -28.10 -29.41
C ILE A 303 21.82 -28.50 -28.80
N ALA A 304 21.82 -29.27 -27.72
CA ALA A 304 20.60 -29.68 -27.05
C ALA A 304 19.79 -28.48 -26.51
N ALA A 305 20.46 -27.54 -25.90
CA ALA A 305 19.83 -26.31 -25.36
C ALA A 305 19.31 -25.40 -26.47
N PHE A 306 20.10 -25.12 -27.54
CA PHE A 306 19.65 -24.30 -28.66
C PHE A 306 18.46 -24.90 -29.42
N LYS A 307 18.31 -26.23 -29.47
CA LYS A 307 17.13 -26.87 -30.05
C LYS A 307 15.83 -26.62 -29.29
N GLN A 308 15.90 -26.23 -28.02
CA GLN A 308 14.73 -25.86 -27.21
C GLN A 308 14.28 -24.42 -27.47
N VAL A 309 15.05 -23.63 -28.21
CA VAL A 309 14.73 -22.23 -28.52
C VAL A 309 13.79 -22.19 -29.71
N THR A 310 12.50 -22.03 -29.48
CA THR A 310 11.45 -22.13 -30.51
C THR A 310 10.73 -20.81 -30.77
N ASP A 311 10.86 -19.82 -29.88
CA ASP A 311 10.08 -18.60 -29.93
C ASP A 311 10.91 -17.35 -29.57
N GLY A 312 10.34 -16.17 -29.83
CA GLY A 312 10.91 -14.88 -29.51
C GLY A 312 12.17 -14.51 -30.30
N PRO A 313 12.79 -13.36 -29.94
CA PRO A 313 13.98 -12.83 -30.65
C PRO A 313 15.20 -13.76 -30.59
N ALA A 314 15.28 -14.65 -29.61
CA ALA A 314 16.39 -15.59 -29.45
C ALA A 314 16.38 -16.72 -30.52
N ALA A 315 15.25 -16.99 -31.17
CA ALA A 315 15.10 -18.12 -32.09
C ALA A 315 16.02 -18.03 -33.33
N GLU A 316 16.15 -16.87 -33.92
CA GLU A 316 17.04 -16.68 -35.08
C GLU A 316 18.53 -16.83 -34.69
N ASN A 317 18.92 -16.30 -33.53
CA ASN A 317 20.29 -16.45 -33.03
C ASN A 317 20.61 -17.92 -32.71
N ALA A 318 19.66 -18.66 -32.16
CA ALA A 318 19.82 -20.09 -31.87
C ALA A 318 19.98 -20.91 -33.17
N LYS A 319 19.22 -20.62 -34.24
CA LYS A 319 19.38 -21.26 -35.57
C LYS A 319 20.78 -21.01 -36.14
N ALA A 320 21.26 -19.78 -36.05
CA ALA A 320 22.62 -19.43 -36.50
C ALA A 320 23.68 -20.22 -35.73
N ALA A 321 23.57 -20.27 -34.40
CA ALA A 321 24.48 -21.01 -33.53
C ALA A 321 24.46 -22.53 -33.84
N LEU A 322 23.28 -23.11 -34.06
CA LEU A 322 23.14 -24.53 -34.49
C LEU A 322 23.82 -24.82 -35.84
N ALA A 323 23.69 -23.90 -36.80
CA ALA A 323 24.32 -24.04 -38.09
C ALA A 323 25.86 -24.04 -38.02
N GLU A 324 26.43 -23.22 -37.11
CA GLU A 324 27.86 -23.20 -36.85
C GLU A 324 28.33 -24.48 -36.14
N LEU A 325 27.60 -24.90 -35.12
CA LEU A 325 27.96 -26.09 -34.34
C LEU A 325 27.78 -27.41 -35.12
N SER A 326 27.09 -27.39 -36.26
CA SER A 326 26.87 -28.56 -37.10
C SER A 326 27.96 -28.75 -38.17
N LYS A 327 28.88 -27.78 -38.28
CA LYS A 327 30.07 -27.86 -39.12
C LYS A 327 31.18 -28.61 -38.39
#